data_e6c274f11d24901ffa801e31b90d9db1
#
_entry.id   e6c274f11d24901ffa801e31b90d9db1
#
_cell.length_a   1.000
_cell.length_b   1.000
_cell.length_c   1.000
_cell.angle_alpha   90.00
_cell.angle_beta   90.00
_cell.angle_gamma   90.00
#
_symmetry.space_group_name_H-M   'P 1'
#
loop_
_entity.id
_entity.type
_entity.pdbx_description
1 polymer ?
#
loop_
_entity_poly.entity_id
_entity_poly.type
_entity_poly.pdbx_seq_one_letter_code
_entity_poly.pdbx_strand_id
1 'polypeptide(L)'
;MSSPESSTESRLAALEARVTELEDLNAIRRLQWAYGYYIDYNRPEEVAGLFAKDGAVVFLSGEYVGYEGVMRLYGTWFQNLFTGGRRGPVHGLLLDHFQLQDVITIAPDGQTAKGRFRGILAGGWHDDILKDKPEGMPQQFWESGMYENDYVKEDDVWKIQRLDYMMQWQADYETGWSKTVAHLQPAAQCFPENPIGPDRILPDTQVRQTWPHRAEVPMSFAHPVLAHSFAVGDFTKLQKKWP
;
A
#
# COMPACT_ATOMS: atom_id res chain seq x y z
N MET A 1 -2.17 -42.90 -31.88
CA MET A 1 -3.17 -42.40 -30.94
C MET A 1 -3.22 -40.88 -31.12
N SER A 2 -4.22 -40.39 -31.84
CA SER A 2 -4.43 -38.95 -32.03
C SER A 2 -4.95 -38.35 -30.72
N SER A 3 -4.29 -37.34 -30.22
CA SER A 3 -4.78 -36.52 -29.09
C SER A 3 -6.20 -36.01 -29.45
N PRO A 4 -7.18 -36.03 -28.53
CA PRO A 4 -8.48 -35.47 -28.80
C PRO A 4 -8.33 -33.99 -29.09
N GLU A 5 -8.71 -33.55 -30.29
CA GLU A 5 -8.87 -32.14 -30.61
C GLU A 5 -9.85 -31.55 -29.60
N SER A 6 -9.42 -30.55 -28.80
CA SER A 6 -10.31 -29.82 -27.90
C SER A 6 -11.45 -29.21 -28.74
N SER A 7 -12.69 -29.41 -28.34
CA SER A 7 -13.84 -28.85 -29.06
C SER A 7 -13.72 -27.32 -29.16
N THR A 8 -14.36 -26.72 -30.16
CA THR A 8 -14.39 -25.26 -30.31
C THR A 8 -14.95 -24.57 -29.06
N GLU A 9 -15.94 -25.17 -28.41
CA GLU A 9 -16.51 -24.71 -27.15
C GLU A 9 -15.49 -24.70 -26.01
N SER A 10 -14.71 -25.79 -25.86
CA SER A 10 -13.65 -25.86 -24.85
C SER A 10 -12.54 -24.81 -25.07
N ARG A 11 -12.23 -24.54 -26.34
CA ARG A 11 -11.24 -23.50 -26.69
C ARG A 11 -11.80 -22.10 -26.41
N LEU A 12 -13.08 -21.85 -26.70
CA LEU A 12 -13.77 -20.60 -26.44
C LEU A 12 -13.80 -20.33 -24.91
N ALA A 13 -14.25 -21.29 -24.11
CA ALA A 13 -14.26 -21.17 -22.66
C ALA A 13 -12.86 -20.88 -22.07
N ALA A 14 -11.82 -21.54 -22.60
CA ALA A 14 -10.46 -21.27 -22.18
C ALA A 14 -9.96 -19.85 -22.56
N LEU A 15 -10.41 -19.32 -23.70
CA LEU A 15 -10.09 -17.94 -24.10
C LEU A 15 -10.84 -16.92 -23.24
N GLU A 16 -12.12 -17.15 -22.98
CA GLU A 16 -12.93 -16.31 -22.10
C GLU A 16 -12.32 -16.22 -20.69
N ALA A 17 -11.92 -17.36 -20.10
CA ALA A 17 -11.27 -17.39 -18.80
C ALA A 17 -9.94 -16.56 -18.79
N ARG A 18 -9.15 -16.65 -19.84
CA ARG A 18 -7.90 -15.87 -19.96
C ARG A 18 -8.17 -14.37 -20.14
N VAL A 19 -9.22 -14.01 -20.88
CA VAL A 19 -9.60 -12.60 -21.03
C VAL A 19 -10.06 -12.06 -19.68
N THR A 20 -10.93 -12.78 -18.98
CA THR A 20 -11.38 -12.37 -17.62
C THR A 20 -10.21 -12.18 -16.67
N GLU A 21 -9.24 -13.10 -16.64
CA GLU A 21 -8.03 -12.97 -15.82
C GLU A 21 -7.25 -11.68 -16.16
N LEU A 22 -7.07 -11.37 -17.44
CA LEU A 22 -6.37 -10.16 -17.88
C LEU A 22 -7.15 -8.88 -17.51
N GLU A 23 -8.47 -8.90 -17.63
CA GLU A 23 -9.35 -7.79 -17.23
C GLU A 23 -9.27 -7.57 -15.71
N ASP A 24 -9.34 -8.63 -14.92
CA ASP A 24 -9.22 -8.60 -13.46
C ASP A 24 -7.85 -8.06 -13.01
N LEU A 25 -6.76 -8.54 -13.59
CA LEU A 25 -5.41 -8.01 -13.33
C LEU A 25 -5.33 -6.50 -13.61
N ASN A 26 -5.92 -6.06 -14.72
CA ASN A 26 -5.93 -4.65 -15.09
C ASN A 26 -6.84 -3.81 -14.17
N ALA A 27 -7.97 -4.36 -13.74
CA ALA A 27 -8.87 -3.70 -12.79
C ALA A 27 -8.19 -3.46 -11.44
N ILE A 28 -7.47 -4.46 -10.91
CA ILE A 28 -6.71 -4.34 -9.65
C ILE A 28 -5.58 -3.31 -9.80
N ARG A 29 -4.86 -3.28 -10.91
CA ARG A 29 -3.84 -2.24 -11.18
C ARG A 29 -4.44 -0.84 -11.16
N ARG A 30 -5.55 -0.64 -11.86
CA ARG A 30 -6.24 0.65 -11.91
C ARG A 30 -6.74 1.09 -10.54
N LEU A 31 -7.21 0.15 -9.71
CA LEU A 31 -7.62 0.41 -8.33
C LEU A 31 -6.45 0.96 -7.50
N GLN A 32 -5.29 0.31 -7.58
CA GLN A 32 -4.08 0.76 -6.86
C GLN A 32 -3.55 2.10 -7.40
N TRP A 33 -3.57 2.31 -8.71
CA TRP A 33 -3.11 3.58 -9.29
C TRP A 33 -4.05 4.73 -8.95
N ALA A 34 -5.36 4.50 -8.95
CA ALA A 34 -6.35 5.50 -8.53
C ALA A 34 -6.16 5.91 -7.06
N TYR A 35 -5.84 4.93 -6.18
CA TYR A 35 -5.49 5.21 -4.79
C TYR A 35 -4.36 6.25 -4.68
N GLY A 36 -3.26 6.08 -5.43
CA GLY A 36 -2.15 7.04 -5.44
C GLY A 36 -2.63 8.46 -5.80
N TYR A 37 -3.36 8.62 -6.90
CA TYR A 37 -3.87 9.93 -7.31
C TYR A 37 -4.85 10.56 -6.31
N TYR A 38 -5.71 9.76 -5.67
CA TYR A 38 -6.68 10.29 -4.72
C TYR A 38 -6.02 10.75 -3.42
N ILE A 39 -5.00 10.06 -2.94
CA ILE A 39 -4.25 10.49 -1.76
C ILE A 39 -3.46 11.77 -2.05
N ASP A 40 -2.82 11.89 -3.22
CA ASP A 40 -2.05 13.07 -3.63
C ASP A 40 -2.91 14.33 -3.71
N TYR A 41 -4.15 14.17 -4.14
CA TYR A 41 -5.11 15.28 -4.24
C TYR A 41 -5.98 15.48 -3.00
N ASN A 42 -5.63 14.85 -1.87
CA ASN A 42 -6.38 14.98 -0.60
C ASN A 42 -7.88 14.74 -0.78
N ARG A 43 -8.24 13.60 -1.39
CA ARG A 43 -9.60 13.16 -1.67
C ARG A 43 -9.96 11.93 -0.85
N PRO A 44 -10.17 12.08 0.47
CA PRO A 44 -10.32 10.94 1.37
C PRO A 44 -11.59 10.11 1.12
N GLU A 45 -12.67 10.72 0.64
CA GLU A 45 -13.89 9.97 0.31
C GLU A 45 -13.67 9.06 -0.88
N GLU A 46 -12.95 9.52 -1.90
CA GLU A 46 -12.59 8.72 -3.06
C GLU A 46 -11.61 7.61 -2.66
N VAL A 47 -10.67 7.87 -1.75
CA VAL A 47 -9.81 6.83 -1.18
C VAL A 47 -10.64 5.78 -0.45
N ALA A 48 -11.52 6.21 0.48
CA ALA A 48 -12.36 5.28 1.24
C ALA A 48 -13.31 4.48 0.35
N GLY A 49 -13.77 5.06 -0.75
CA GLY A 49 -14.61 4.39 -1.75
C GLY A 49 -13.94 3.25 -2.51
N LEU A 50 -12.61 3.14 -2.47
CA LEU A 50 -11.88 2.02 -3.09
C LEU A 50 -11.91 0.74 -2.24
N PHE A 51 -12.26 0.84 -0.96
CA PHE A 51 -12.22 -0.27 -0.03
C PHE A 51 -13.52 -1.09 -0.06
N ALA A 52 -13.37 -2.38 0.23
CA ALA A 52 -14.49 -3.27 0.54
C ALA A 52 -15.21 -2.79 1.80
N LYS A 53 -16.44 -3.24 2.02
CA LYS A 53 -17.26 -2.83 3.17
C LYS A 53 -16.53 -3.01 4.51
N ASP A 54 -15.84 -4.15 4.66
CA ASP A 54 -15.05 -4.48 5.85
C ASP A 54 -13.55 -4.32 5.60
N GLY A 55 -13.20 -3.53 4.59
CA GLY A 55 -11.82 -3.29 4.20
C GLY A 55 -11.04 -2.55 5.27
N ALA A 56 -9.72 -2.70 5.26
CA ALA A 56 -8.85 -2.07 6.24
C ALA A 56 -7.58 -1.50 5.60
N VAL A 57 -7.06 -0.45 6.22
CA VAL A 57 -5.72 0.06 5.91
C VAL A 57 -4.80 -0.11 7.11
N VAL A 58 -3.60 -0.60 6.86
CA VAL A 58 -2.52 -0.70 7.86
C VAL A 58 -1.47 0.35 7.53
N PHE A 59 -1.25 1.23 8.49
CA PHE A 59 -0.23 2.27 8.41
C PHE A 59 0.47 2.43 9.76
N LEU A 60 1.80 2.43 9.76
CA LEU A 60 2.64 2.55 10.96
C LEU A 60 2.16 1.63 12.11
N SER A 61 1.93 0.36 11.82
CA SER A 61 1.44 -0.66 12.77
C SER A 61 0.01 -0.45 13.29
N GLY A 62 -0.68 0.60 12.88
CA GLY A 62 -2.08 0.84 13.17
C GLY A 62 -2.97 0.27 12.06
N GLU A 63 -4.04 -0.42 12.43
CA GLU A 63 -5.05 -0.92 11.52
C GLU A 63 -6.35 -0.13 11.68
N TYR A 64 -6.81 0.48 10.59
CA TYR A 64 -8.00 1.31 10.48
C TYR A 64 -9.04 0.55 9.67
N VAL A 65 -10.19 0.22 10.27
CA VAL A 65 -11.15 -0.74 9.72
C VAL A 65 -12.43 -0.07 9.23
N GLY A 66 -12.90 -0.52 8.07
CA GLY A 66 -14.12 -0.04 7.46
C GLY A 66 -14.03 1.41 7.00
N TYR A 67 -15.13 1.92 6.45
CA TYR A 67 -15.19 3.29 5.92
C TYR A 67 -14.78 4.35 6.96
N GLU A 68 -15.29 4.23 8.19
CA GLU A 68 -15.00 5.19 9.27
C GLU A 68 -13.51 5.16 9.70
N GLY A 69 -12.92 3.97 9.77
CA GLY A 69 -11.49 3.83 10.07
C GLY A 69 -10.62 4.43 8.96
N VAL A 70 -10.91 4.11 7.71
CA VAL A 70 -10.20 4.67 6.54
C VAL A 70 -10.35 6.20 6.49
N MET A 71 -11.54 6.74 6.73
CA MET A 71 -11.77 8.18 6.80
C MET A 71 -11.05 8.83 7.99
N ARG A 72 -10.92 8.14 9.12
CA ARG A 72 -10.17 8.65 10.28
C ARG A 72 -8.68 8.80 9.95
N LEU A 73 -8.10 7.86 9.19
CA LEU A 73 -6.71 7.98 8.72
C LEU A 73 -6.57 9.09 7.68
N TYR A 74 -7.28 9.00 6.53
CA TYR A 74 -7.05 9.91 5.41
C TYR A 74 -7.79 11.23 5.53
N GLY A 75 -9.04 11.19 6.00
CA GLY A 75 -9.91 12.37 6.10
C GLY A 75 -9.74 13.19 7.37
N THR A 76 -9.04 12.66 8.37
CA THR A 76 -8.79 13.38 9.61
C THR A 76 -7.29 13.51 9.91
N TRP A 77 -6.59 12.39 10.14
CA TRP A 77 -5.19 12.48 10.53
C TRP A 77 -4.33 13.07 9.42
N PHE A 78 -4.33 12.50 8.21
CA PHE A 78 -3.50 12.99 7.10
C PHE A 78 -3.87 14.40 6.69
N GLN A 79 -5.17 14.72 6.61
CA GLN A 79 -5.58 16.08 6.28
C GLN A 79 -5.13 17.10 7.31
N ASN A 80 -5.27 16.80 8.59
CA ASN A 80 -4.79 17.71 9.63
C ASN A 80 -3.27 17.88 9.59
N LEU A 81 -2.54 16.77 9.38
CA LEU A 81 -1.08 16.78 9.35
C LEU A 81 -0.54 17.54 8.13
N PHE A 82 -0.99 17.21 6.93
CA PHE A 82 -0.36 17.70 5.70
C PHE A 82 -1.01 18.98 5.17
N THR A 83 -2.31 19.13 5.33
CA THR A 83 -3.05 20.22 4.67
C THR A 83 -3.72 21.21 5.64
N GLY A 84 -3.63 20.99 6.95
CA GLY A 84 -4.37 21.77 7.93
C GLY A 84 -5.89 21.66 7.76
N GLY A 85 -6.39 20.48 7.37
CA GLY A 85 -7.81 20.17 7.16
C GLY A 85 -8.36 20.59 5.79
N ARG A 86 -7.54 21.11 4.89
CA ARG A 86 -7.96 21.50 3.52
C ARG A 86 -8.09 20.27 2.63
N ARG A 87 -9.08 20.27 1.74
CA ARG A 87 -9.33 19.22 0.75
C ARG A 87 -8.90 19.66 -0.64
N GLY A 88 -8.62 18.71 -1.50
CA GLY A 88 -8.14 18.95 -2.84
C GLY A 88 -6.68 19.42 -2.88
N PRO A 89 -6.18 19.83 -4.04
CA PRO A 89 -4.83 20.35 -4.21
C PRO A 89 -4.59 21.60 -3.34
N VAL A 90 -3.49 21.61 -2.61
CA VAL A 90 -3.07 22.74 -1.77
C VAL A 90 -1.85 23.39 -2.38
N HIS A 91 -1.93 24.71 -2.64
CA HIS A 91 -0.80 25.47 -3.15
C HIS A 91 0.45 25.29 -2.26
N GLY A 92 1.56 24.96 -2.88
CA GLY A 92 2.84 24.80 -2.21
C GLY A 92 3.03 23.48 -1.44
N LEU A 93 2.02 22.62 -1.34
CA LEU A 93 2.15 21.28 -0.81
C LEU A 93 2.45 20.30 -1.94
N LEU A 94 3.53 19.54 -1.79
CA LEU A 94 3.82 18.39 -2.63
C LEU A 94 3.54 17.10 -1.85
N LEU A 95 2.70 16.25 -2.42
CA LEU A 95 2.54 14.84 -2.05
C LEU A 95 2.38 14.06 -3.34
N ASP A 96 3.33 13.19 -3.65
CA ASP A 96 3.40 12.48 -4.93
C ASP A 96 3.71 11.01 -4.65
N HIS A 97 2.67 10.17 -4.60
CA HIS A 97 2.78 8.73 -4.29
C HIS A 97 2.85 7.91 -5.57
N PHE A 98 4.04 7.72 -6.11
CA PHE A 98 4.26 6.84 -7.26
C PHE A 98 3.93 5.39 -6.92
N GLN A 99 2.98 4.81 -7.62
CA GLN A 99 2.61 3.40 -7.54
C GLN A 99 3.39 2.64 -8.63
N LEU A 100 4.45 1.94 -8.23
CA LEU A 100 5.40 1.33 -9.15
C LEU A 100 5.13 -0.18 -9.30
N GLN A 101 6.07 -0.89 -9.93
CA GLN A 101 6.01 -2.30 -10.33
C GLN A 101 5.11 -3.18 -9.45
N ASP A 102 4.21 -3.89 -10.11
CA ASP A 102 3.29 -4.80 -9.46
C ASP A 102 3.63 -6.27 -9.69
N VAL A 103 3.27 -7.10 -8.71
CA VAL A 103 3.08 -8.53 -8.88
C VAL A 103 1.74 -8.88 -8.27
N ILE A 104 0.77 -9.26 -9.10
CA ILE A 104 -0.59 -9.58 -8.69
C ILE A 104 -0.83 -11.07 -8.93
N THR A 105 -1.45 -11.73 -7.96
CA THR A 105 -1.88 -13.11 -8.03
C THR A 105 -3.37 -13.20 -7.71
N ILE A 106 -4.16 -13.62 -8.69
CA ILE A 106 -5.60 -13.86 -8.50
C ILE A 106 -5.77 -15.30 -8.03
N ALA A 107 -6.64 -15.51 -7.04
CA ALA A 107 -6.99 -16.85 -6.57
C ALA A 107 -7.76 -17.63 -7.63
N PRO A 108 -7.70 -18.97 -7.62
CA PRO A 108 -8.35 -19.79 -8.64
C PRO A 108 -9.86 -19.60 -8.77
N ASP A 109 -10.51 -19.11 -7.72
CA ASP A 109 -11.97 -18.81 -7.73
C ASP A 109 -12.30 -17.47 -8.41
N GLY A 110 -11.30 -16.64 -8.75
CA GLY A 110 -11.50 -15.32 -9.34
C GLY A 110 -12.17 -14.30 -8.42
N GLN A 111 -12.25 -14.56 -7.10
CA GLN A 111 -12.96 -13.70 -6.15
C GLN A 111 -12.03 -12.95 -5.21
N THR A 112 -10.80 -13.41 -5.04
CA THR A 112 -9.79 -12.78 -4.21
C THR A 112 -8.46 -12.67 -4.95
N ALA A 113 -7.64 -11.70 -4.54
CA ALA A 113 -6.30 -11.53 -5.10
C ALA A 113 -5.34 -10.96 -4.06
N LYS A 114 -4.06 -11.21 -4.27
CA LYS A 114 -2.96 -10.54 -3.58
C LYS A 114 -2.17 -9.69 -4.57
N GLY A 115 -1.74 -8.50 -4.12
CA GLY A 115 -0.90 -7.64 -4.95
C GLY A 115 0.19 -6.98 -4.15
N ARG A 116 1.42 -7.12 -4.65
CA ARG A 116 2.58 -6.37 -4.17
C ARG A 116 2.85 -5.22 -5.10
N PHE A 117 3.02 -4.02 -4.52
CA PHE A 117 3.44 -2.83 -5.26
C PHE A 117 4.57 -2.14 -4.50
N ARG A 118 5.44 -1.48 -5.24
CA ARG A 118 6.41 -0.58 -4.62
C ARG A 118 5.89 0.85 -4.68
N GLY A 119 5.99 1.56 -3.55
CA GLY A 119 5.70 2.99 -3.50
C GLY A 119 6.98 3.81 -3.35
N ILE A 120 7.03 4.95 -4.02
CA ILE A 120 7.94 6.06 -3.72
C ILE A 120 7.07 7.30 -3.54
N LEU A 121 7.37 8.08 -2.52
CA LEU A 121 6.72 9.35 -2.25
C LEU A 121 7.77 10.45 -2.27
N ALA A 122 7.44 11.56 -2.94
CA ALA A 122 8.09 12.85 -2.77
C ALA A 122 7.12 13.76 -2.01
N GLY A 123 7.57 14.35 -0.91
CA GLY A 123 6.72 15.20 -0.10
C GLY A 123 7.44 16.46 0.38
N GLY A 124 6.66 17.52 0.65
CA GLY A 124 7.22 18.74 1.20
C GLY A 124 6.34 19.98 1.10
N TRP A 125 6.85 21.05 1.67
CA TRP A 125 6.20 22.37 1.75
C TRP A 125 7.07 23.42 1.07
N HIS A 126 6.52 24.08 0.05
CA HIS A 126 7.17 25.22 -0.59
C HIS A 126 7.34 26.38 0.40
N ASP A 127 8.32 27.23 0.18
CA ASP A 127 8.59 28.39 1.05
C ASP A 127 7.36 29.29 1.27
N ASP A 128 6.47 29.40 0.27
CA ASP A 128 5.22 30.19 0.37
C ASP A 128 4.32 29.74 1.51
N ILE A 129 4.40 28.46 1.90
CA ILE A 129 3.56 27.85 2.96
C ILE A 129 4.38 27.16 4.06
N LEU A 130 5.64 27.51 4.20
CA LEU A 130 6.54 26.88 5.17
C LEU A 130 6.01 26.96 6.63
N LYS A 131 5.24 28.00 6.94
CA LYS A 131 4.57 28.15 8.24
C LYS A 131 3.52 27.07 8.53
N ASP A 132 2.99 26.41 7.49
CA ASP A 132 1.98 25.36 7.59
C ASP A 132 2.65 23.96 7.77
N LYS A 133 3.97 23.90 7.68
CA LYS A 133 4.74 22.67 7.88
C LYS A 133 4.62 22.19 9.33
N PRO A 134 4.25 20.91 9.56
CA PRO A 134 4.21 20.36 10.91
C PRO A 134 5.58 20.41 11.59
N GLU A 135 5.56 20.64 12.90
CA GLU A 135 6.77 20.56 13.71
C GLU A 135 7.39 19.15 13.62
N GLY A 136 8.71 19.08 13.56
CA GLY A 136 9.45 17.82 13.44
C GLY A 136 9.51 17.22 12.05
N MET A 137 8.69 17.68 11.09
CA MET A 137 8.79 17.24 9.70
C MET A 137 9.88 18.03 8.96
N PRO A 138 10.68 17.39 8.08
CA PRO A 138 11.57 18.10 7.18
C PRO A 138 10.77 18.94 6.18
N GLN A 139 11.39 19.97 5.61
CA GLN A 139 10.71 20.78 4.60
C GLN A 139 10.42 19.98 3.34
N GLN A 140 11.33 19.12 2.96
CA GLN A 140 11.19 18.22 1.82
C GLN A 140 11.78 16.86 2.15
N PHE A 141 11.15 15.80 1.68
CA PHE A 141 11.53 14.44 2.03
C PHE A 141 11.17 13.43 0.95
N TRP A 142 11.86 12.31 1.03
CA TRP A 142 11.56 11.10 0.27
C TRP A 142 11.09 10.00 1.21
N GLU A 143 10.21 9.17 0.71
CA GLU A 143 9.80 7.95 1.39
C GLU A 143 9.67 6.80 0.39
N SER A 144 9.96 5.59 0.80
CA SER A 144 9.65 4.41 0.01
C SER A 144 9.20 3.26 0.89
N GLY A 145 8.26 2.51 0.36
CA GLY A 145 7.71 1.33 1.00
C GLY A 145 7.21 0.31 0.01
N MET A 146 6.62 -0.73 0.56
CA MET A 146 5.88 -1.73 -0.19
C MET A 146 4.44 -1.79 0.29
N TYR A 147 3.54 -1.97 -0.66
CA TYR A 147 2.17 -2.39 -0.40
C TYR A 147 2.11 -3.91 -0.55
N GLU A 148 1.55 -4.59 0.45
CA GLU A 148 1.14 -5.99 0.42
C GLU A 148 -0.35 -6.02 0.62
N ASN A 149 -1.10 -5.99 -0.47
CA ASN A 149 -2.52 -5.78 -0.44
C ASN A 149 -3.29 -7.07 -0.71
N ASP A 150 -4.42 -7.19 -0.03
CA ASP A 150 -5.46 -8.15 -0.36
C ASP A 150 -6.63 -7.43 -1.06
N TYR A 151 -7.17 -8.06 -2.08
CA TYR A 151 -8.30 -7.57 -2.86
C TYR A 151 -9.43 -8.59 -2.85
N VAL A 152 -10.65 -8.10 -2.96
CA VAL A 152 -11.86 -8.92 -3.04
C VAL A 152 -12.77 -8.38 -4.13
N LYS A 153 -13.53 -9.26 -4.79
CA LYS A 153 -14.56 -8.89 -5.75
C LYS A 153 -15.91 -8.87 -5.02
N GLU A 154 -16.50 -7.68 -4.89
CA GLU A 154 -17.85 -7.48 -4.36
C GLU A 154 -18.76 -6.98 -5.48
N ASP A 155 -19.89 -7.64 -5.73
CA ASP A 155 -20.83 -7.30 -6.80
C ASP A 155 -20.12 -7.12 -8.17
N ASP A 156 -19.25 -8.06 -8.52
CA ASP A 156 -18.40 -8.06 -9.72
C ASP A 156 -17.42 -6.89 -9.85
N VAL A 157 -17.17 -6.14 -8.77
CA VAL A 157 -16.22 -5.03 -8.73
C VAL A 157 -15.06 -5.34 -7.77
N TRP A 158 -13.84 -5.22 -8.27
CA TRP A 158 -12.65 -5.34 -7.41
C TRP A 158 -12.55 -4.19 -6.44
N LYS A 159 -12.28 -4.50 -5.17
CA LYS A 159 -12.08 -3.54 -4.08
C LYS A 159 -10.87 -3.93 -3.22
N ILE A 160 -10.34 -2.97 -2.49
CA ILE A 160 -9.26 -3.20 -1.54
C ILE A 160 -9.86 -3.81 -0.27
N GLN A 161 -9.52 -5.07 0.03
CA GLN A 161 -9.87 -5.72 1.30
C GLN A 161 -8.91 -5.32 2.41
N ARG A 162 -7.63 -5.26 2.09
CA ARG A 162 -6.59 -4.82 3.02
C ARG A 162 -5.49 -4.10 2.24
N LEU A 163 -5.24 -2.86 2.58
CA LEU A 163 -4.06 -2.13 2.14
C LEU A 163 -3.05 -2.17 3.27
N ASP A 164 -1.93 -2.84 3.08
CA ASP A 164 -0.86 -2.95 4.07
C ASP A 164 0.39 -2.22 3.53
N TYR A 165 0.55 -0.97 3.94
CA TYR A 165 1.73 -0.18 3.56
C TYR A 165 2.85 -0.35 4.57
N MET A 166 3.97 -0.83 4.09
CA MET A 166 5.18 -1.06 4.86
C MET A 166 6.23 -0.04 4.46
N MET A 167 6.29 1.06 5.18
CA MET A 167 7.38 2.02 5.05
C MET A 167 8.71 1.31 5.25
N GLN A 168 9.61 1.40 4.27
CA GLN A 168 10.93 0.81 4.36
C GLN A 168 12.00 1.83 4.75
N TRP A 169 11.89 3.04 4.25
CA TRP A 169 12.77 4.15 4.60
C TRP A 169 12.08 5.49 4.35
N GLN A 170 12.50 6.49 5.12
CA GLN A 170 12.15 7.89 4.95
C GLN A 170 13.44 8.70 5.08
N ALA A 171 13.59 9.75 4.31
CA ALA A 171 14.81 10.53 4.28
C ALA A 171 14.54 12.00 3.98
N ASP A 172 15.22 12.89 4.67
CA ASP A 172 15.29 14.30 4.30
C ASP A 172 15.97 14.45 2.95
N TYR A 173 15.51 15.37 2.15
CA TYR A 173 16.11 15.64 0.85
C TYR A 173 17.58 16.09 0.98
N GLU A 174 17.89 16.98 1.93
CA GLU A 174 19.24 17.54 2.11
C GLU A 174 20.23 16.54 2.71
N THR A 175 19.80 15.71 3.66
CA THR A 175 20.71 14.77 4.34
C THR A 175 20.71 13.38 3.72
N GLY A 176 19.63 13.03 3.02
CA GLY A 176 19.45 11.74 2.37
C GLY A 176 19.32 10.57 3.35
N TRP A 177 19.10 9.37 2.81
CA TRP A 177 18.82 8.15 3.60
C TRP A 177 19.99 7.65 4.45
N SER A 178 21.21 8.10 4.20
CA SER A 178 22.38 7.65 4.98
C SER A 178 22.44 8.26 6.39
N LYS A 179 21.70 9.32 6.67
CA LYS A 179 21.73 10.07 7.93
C LYS A 179 20.38 10.28 8.58
N THR A 180 19.29 10.03 7.85
CA THR A 180 17.93 10.29 8.33
C THR A 180 17.28 9.01 8.85
N VAL A 181 16.43 9.18 9.87
CA VAL A 181 15.50 8.16 10.38
C VAL A 181 14.06 8.57 10.04
N ALA A 182 13.11 7.64 10.12
CA ALA A 182 11.71 7.94 9.86
C ALA A 182 11.17 9.00 10.84
N HIS A 183 10.47 10.00 10.30
CA HIS A 183 9.88 11.11 11.07
C HIS A 183 8.52 10.74 11.66
N LEU A 184 7.76 9.89 10.96
CA LEU A 184 6.46 9.43 11.42
C LEU A 184 6.62 8.26 12.40
N GLN A 185 5.86 8.30 13.48
CA GLN A 185 5.89 7.28 14.53
C GLN A 185 4.57 6.53 14.60
N PRO A 186 4.59 5.23 14.99
CA PRO A 186 3.40 4.46 15.25
C PRO A 186 2.49 5.13 16.30
N ALA A 187 1.18 4.96 16.16
CA ALA A 187 0.22 5.40 17.17
C ALA A 187 0.44 4.63 18.47
N ALA A 188 0.43 5.35 19.60
CA ALA A 188 0.56 4.74 20.93
C ALA A 188 -0.77 4.27 21.51
N GLN A 189 -1.89 4.77 21.00
CA GLN A 189 -3.25 4.50 21.50
C GLN A 189 -4.23 4.32 20.36
N CYS A 190 -5.22 3.45 20.59
CA CYS A 190 -6.31 3.21 19.67
C CYS A 190 -7.41 4.28 19.79
N PHE A 191 -8.32 4.29 18.84
CA PHE A 191 -9.63 4.92 18.97
C PHE A 191 -10.48 4.12 20.01
N PRO A 192 -11.31 4.75 20.86
CA PRO A 192 -11.62 6.19 20.89
C PRO A 192 -10.71 7.05 21.77
N GLU A 193 -9.79 6.48 22.57
CA GLU A 193 -8.90 7.19 23.47
C GLU A 193 -8.02 8.19 22.70
N ASN A 194 -7.58 7.79 21.52
CA ASN A 194 -7.00 8.68 20.53
C ASN A 194 -7.99 8.92 19.39
N PRO A 195 -8.58 10.13 19.26
CA PRO A 195 -9.60 10.41 18.23
C PRO A 195 -9.16 10.19 16.79
N ILE A 196 -7.84 10.21 16.52
CA ILE A 196 -7.25 9.94 15.21
C ILE A 196 -6.52 8.59 15.17
N GLY A 197 -6.60 7.82 16.26
CA GLY A 197 -5.93 6.53 16.41
C GLY A 197 -6.54 5.42 15.54
N PRO A 198 -5.80 4.33 15.34
CA PRO A 198 -6.29 3.13 14.67
C PRO A 198 -7.34 2.41 15.53
N ASP A 199 -8.09 1.52 14.90
CA ASP A 199 -9.01 0.61 15.62
C ASP A 199 -8.24 -0.48 16.39
N ARG A 200 -7.08 -0.87 15.84
CA ARG A 200 -6.17 -1.85 16.46
C ARG A 200 -4.72 -1.46 16.23
N ILE A 201 -3.86 -1.73 17.19
CA ILE A 201 -2.40 -1.68 17.03
C ILE A 201 -1.92 -3.12 16.82
N LEU A 202 -1.17 -3.34 15.76
CA LEU A 202 -0.62 -4.65 15.45
C LEU A 202 0.42 -5.06 16.50
N PRO A 203 0.51 -6.36 16.86
CA PRO A 203 1.54 -6.85 17.78
C PRO A 203 2.95 -6.48 17.33
N ASP A 204 3.86 -6.30 18.27
CA ASP A 204 5.27 -5.95 18.01
C ASP A 204 5.95 -6.91 17.01
N THR A 205 5.55 -8.19 16.99
CA THR A 205 6.04 -9.19 16.02
C THR A 205 5.65 -8.87 14.58
N GLN A 206 4.64 -8.02 14.37
CA GLN A 206 4.18 -7.55 13.05
C GLN A 206 4.67 -6.14 12.74
N VAL A 207 5.26 -5.42 13.70
CA VAL A 207 5.88 -4.11 13.48
C VAL A 207 7.13 -4.29 12.64
N ARG A 208 7.16 -3.62 11.51
CA ARG A 208 8.27 -3.71 10.59
C ARG A 208 9.23 -2.55 10.84
N GLN A 209 10.49 -2.89 11.02
CA GLN A 209 11.53 -1.89 11.24
C GLN A 209 11.85 -1.17 9.93
N THR A 210 12.04 0.15 10.03
CA THR A 210 12.48 0.98 8.92
C THR A 210 14.01 1.06 8.85
N TRP A 211 14.53 1.57 7.74
CA TRP A 211 15.95 1.87 7.55
C TRP A 211 16.55 2.59 8.79
N PRO A 212 17.75 2.21 9.24
CA PRO A 212 18.75 1.33 8.60
C PRO A 212 18.46 -0.17 8.74
N HIS A 213 17.45 -0.57 9.47
CA HIS A 213 17.03 -1.97 9.51
C HIS A 213 16.25 -2.31 8.24
N ARG A 214 16.45 -3.51 7.73
CA ARG A 214 15.70 -4.03 6.58
C ARG A 214 14.96 -5.28 7.01
N ALA A 215 13.67 -5.12 7.28
CA ALA A 215 12.80 -6.27 7.46
C ALA A 215 12.56 -6.96 6.11
N GLU A 216 12.62 -8.27 6.09
CA GLU A 216 12.15 -9.04 4.95
C GLU A 216 10.62 -9.05 4.95
N VAL A 217 10.04 -8.62 3.84
CA VAL A 217 8.61 -8.73 3.62
C VAL A 217 8.34 -10.03 2.89
N PRO A 218 7.57 -10.97 3.47
CA PRO A 218 7.25 -12.24 2.83
C PRO A 218 6.66 -12.01 1.44
N MET A 219 7.13 -12.77 0.45
CA MET A 219 6.60 -12.65 -0.91
C MET A 219 5.24 -13.33 -1.00
N SER A 220 4.23 -12.61 -1.48
CA SER A 220 2.86 -13.10 -1.67
C SER A 220 2.67 -13.88 -2.99
N PHE A 221 3.74 -14.09 -3.73
CA PHE A 221 3.73 -14.77 -5.04
C PHE A 221 4.82 -15.81 -5.13
N ALA A 222 4.61 -16.84 -5.97
CA ALA A 222 5.61 -17.86 -6.26
C ALA A 222 6.68 -17.34 -7.24
N HIS A 223 7.83 -17.98 -7.24
CA HIS A 223 8.88 -17.66 -8.21
C HIS A 223 8.38 -17.90 -9.64
N PRO A 224 8.42 -16.89 -10.53
CA PRO A 224 7.74 -16.96 -11.83
C PRO A 224 8.32 -18.01 -12.80
N VAL A 225 9.56 -18.47 -12.55
CA VAL A 225 10.22 -19.50 -13.39
C VAL A 225 10.26 -20.86 -12.69
N LEU A 226 10.55 -20.89 -11.38
CA LEU A 226 10.75 -22.14 -10.64
C LEU A 226 9.48 -22.62 -9.92
N ALA A 227 8.42 -21.82 -9.93
CA ALA A 227 7.11 -22.13 -9.35
C ALA A 227 7.13 -22.58 -7.86
N HIS A 228 8.20 -22.28 -7.11
CA HIS A 228 8.24 -22.53 -5.68
C HIS A 228 7.92 -21.25 -4.90
N SER A 229 7.35 -21.40 -3.71
CA SER A 229 7.13 -20.30 -2.78
C SER A 229 8.42 -19.92 -2.07
N PHE A 230 8.59 -18.63 -1.77
CA PHE A 230 9.67 -18.18 -0.91
C PHE A 230 9.29 -18.40 0.54
N ALA A 231 10.07 -19.18 1.28
CA ALA A 231 9.92 -19.28 2.72
C ALA A 231 10.63 -18.12 3.41
N VAL A 232 9.94 -17.47 4.35
CA VAL A 232 10.55 -16.46 5.21
C VAL A 232 11.69 -17.11 5.99
N GLY A 233 12.88 -16.54 5.93
CA GLY A 233 14.05 -17.01 6.67
C GLY A 233 15.11 -17.74 5.86
N ASP A 234 14.86 -18.11 4.60
CA ASP A 234 15.90 -18.73 3.75
C ASP A 234 17.07 -17.76 3.46
N PHE A 235 16.82 -16.46 3.54
CA PHE A 235 17.83 -15.42 3.34
C PHE A 235 18.61 -15.06 4.60
N THR A 236 18.17 -15.41 5.79
CA THR A 236 18.91 -15.14 7.03
C THR A 236 20.25 -15.87 7.09
N LYS A 237 20.36 -16.99 6.39
CA LYS A 237 21.62 -17.74 6.26
C LYS A 237 22.61 -17.05 5.32
N LEU A 238 22.16 -16.24 4.38
CA LEU A 238 22.99 -15.49 3.45
C LEU A 238 23.53 -14.19 4.07
N GLN A 239 22.78 -13.56 4.96
CA GLN A 239 23.18 -12.31 5.63
C GLN A 239 24.41 -12.48 6.57
N LYS A 240 24.68 -13.71 7.03
CA LYS A 240 25.87 -13.99 7.86
C LYS A 240 27.20 -14.02 7.08
N LYS A 241 27.19 -13.84 5.77
CA LYS A 241 28.39 -13.87 4.91
C LYS A 241 28.88 -12.51 4.45
N TRP A 242 28.21 -11.42 4.84
CA TRP A 242 28.72 -10.08 4.55
C TRP A 242 29.40 -9.54 5.79
N PRO A 243 30.66 -9.04 5.66
CA PRO A 243 31.43 -8.47 6.77
C PRO A 243 30.79 -7.20 7.31
#